data_213cfce74a5a59e8e57f7ebdf44126f6
#
_entry.id   213cfce74a5a59e8e57f7ebdf44126f6
#
_cell.length_a   1.000
_cell.length_b   1.000
_cell.length_c   1.000
_cell.angle_alpha   90.00
_cell.angle_beta   90.00
_cell.angle_gamma   90.00
#
_symmetry.space_group_name_H-M   'P 1'
#
loop_
_entity.id
_entity.type
_entity.pdbx_description
1 polymer ?
#
loop_
_entity_poly.entity_id
_entity_poly.type
_entity_poly.pdbx_seq_one_letter_code
_entity_poly.pdbx_strand_id
1 'polypeptide(L)'
;MLFEQMHHVAIIVSDYEKAKEFYVEKLGFPVLRENYRPDRRDWKLDLKFGDGELEIFAIPGAPPRPDRPEARGLRHLAFRVDDIQIAVLQLKARGIECEPVRWDTYSQRQYTFFRDPDGLPLELHE
;
A
#
# COMPACT_ATOMS: atom_id res chain seq x y z
N MET A 1 -26.50 0.06 9.60
CA MET A 1 -25.25 0.84 9.68
C MET A 1 -25.29 1.98 8.68
N LEU A 2 -24.82 3.15 9.04
CA LEU A 2 -24.87 4.32 8.17
C LEU A 2 -24.01 4.20 6.91
N PHE A 3 -22.87 3.55 7.04
CA PHE A 3 -21.91 3.35 5.95
C PHE A 3 -21.94 1.90 5.48
N GLU A 4 -21.98 1.68 4.17
CA GLU A 4 -22.10 0.34 3.61
C GLU A 4 -20.76 -0.39 3.55
N GLN A 5 -19.73 0.29 3.05
CA GLN A 5 -18.40 -0.28 2.89
C GLN A 5 -17.34 0.81 2.73
N MET A 6 -16.08 0.43 2.83
CA MET A 6 -14.99 1.33 2.49
C MET A 6 -14.92 1.48 0.97
N HIS A 7 -15.01 2.71 0.47
CA HIS A 7 -14.95 2.98 -0.97
C HIS A 7 -13.50 2.97 -1.48
N HIS A 8 -12.64 3.77 -0.87
CA HIS A 8 -11.24 3.85 -1.27
C HIS A 8 -10.35 4.32 -0.12
N VAL A 9 -9.07 4.08 -0.27
CA VAL A 9 -8.01 4.68 0.53
C VAL A 9 -7.12 5.47 -0.41
N ALA A 10 -6.76 6.70 -0.03
CA ALA A 10 -5.87 7.55 -0.81
C ALA A 10 -4.52 7.66 -0.14
N ILE A 11 -3.45 7.50 -0.91
CA ILE A 11 -2.07 7.67 -0.44
C ILE A 11 -1.33 8.66 -1.33
N ILE A 12 -0.35 9.34 -0.76
CA ILE A 12 0.53 10.27 -1.47
C ILE A 12 1.89 9.60 -1.65
N VAL A 13 2.43 9.69 -2.86
CA VAL A 13 3.76 9.17 -3.22
C VAL A 13 4.60 10.30 -3.83
N SER A 14 5.92 10.18 -3.72
CA SER A 14 6.83 11.20 -4.23
C SER A 14 7.13 11.06 -5.72
N ASP A 15 7.15 9.83 -6.23
CA ASP A 15 7.57 9.50 -7.59
C ASP A 15 6.56 8.57 -8.26
N TYR A 16 5.92 9.06 -9.32
CA TYR A 16 4.87 8.33 -10.03
C TYR A 16 5.36 7.01 -10.63
N GLU A 17 6.48 7.03 -11.34
CA GLU A 17 6.98 5.84 -12.02
C GLU A 17 7.39 4.75 -11.03
N LYS A 18 8.05 5.13 -9.93
CA LYS A 18 8.41 4.18 -8.87
C LYS A 18 7.19 3.59 -8.18
N ALA A 19 6.18 4.42 -7.92
CA ALA A 19 4.94 3.94 -7.30
C ALA A 19 4.19 2.99 -8.23
N LYS A 20 4.09 3.31 -9.52
CA LYS A 20 3.44 2.45 -10.51
C LYS A 20 4.18 1.12 -10.66
N GLU A 21 5.50 1.12 -10.76
CA GLU A 21 6.30 -0.10 -10.77
C GLU A 21 6.02 -0.96 -9.54
N PHE A 22 6.00 -0.35 -8.36
CA PHE A 22 5.77 -1.07 -7.12
C PHE A 22 4.35 -1.64 -7.01
N TYR A 23 3.34 -0.79 -7.11
CA TYR A 23 1.96 -1.21 -6.86
C TYR A 23 1.36 -2.02 -8.01
N VAL A 24 1.67 -1.68 -9.25
CA VAL A 24 1.10 -2.36 -10.43
C VAL A 24 1.95 -3.55 -10.86
N GLU A 25 3.24 -3.34 -11.09
CA GLU A 25 4.09 -4.40 -11.63
C GLU A 25 4.52 -5.40 -10.57
N LYS A 26 4.95 -4.94 -9.40
CA LYS A 26 5.41 -5.84 -8.33
C LYS A 26 4.28 -6.42 -7.50
N LEU A 27 3.34 -5.59 -7.03
CA LEU A 27 2.23 -6.09 -6.22
C LEU A 27 1.05 -6.62 -7.03
N GLY A 28 0.93 -6.23 -8.30
CA GLY A 28 -0.07 -6.77 -9.20
C GLY A 28 -1.47 -6.18 -9.08
N PHE A 29 -1.63 -4.99 -8.51
CA PHE A 29 -2.93 -4.33 -8.46
C PHE A 29 -3.37 -3.89 -9.85
N PRO A 30 -4.58 -4.28 -10.32
CA PRO A 30 -5.09 -3.85 -11.62
C PRO A 30 -5.34 -2.35 -11.66
N VAL A 31 -4.98 -1.71 -12.77
CA VAL A 31 -5.25 -0.29 -13.01
C VAL A 31 -6.70 -0.11 -13.43
N LEU A 32 -7.43 0.77 -12.74
CA LEU A 32 -8.78 1.17 -13.11
C LEU A 32 -8.76 2.45 -13.95
N ARG A 33 -8.00 3.45 -13.51
CA ARG A 33 -7.88 4.75 -14.17
C ARG A 33 -6.49 5.31 -13.93
N GLU A 34 -5.99 6.07 -14.89
CA GLU A 34 -4.71 6.76 -14.79
C GLU A 34 -4.86 8.14 -15.42
N ASN A 35 -4.66 9.19 -14.62
CA ASN A 35 -4.88 10.55 -15.07
C ASN A 35 -3.77 11.49 -14.60
N TYR A 36 -3.24 12.28 -15.54
CA TYR A 36 -2.47 13.46 -15.20
C TYR A 36 -3.44 14.64 -14.97
N ARG A 37 -3.26 15.37 -13.85
CA ARG A 37 -4.09 16.53 -13.52
C ARG A 37 -3.31 17.82 -13.78
N PRO A 38 -3.52 18.49 -14.94
CA PRO A 38 -2.69 19.64 -15.32
C PRO A 38 -2.85 20.85 -14.41
N ASP A 39 -4.02 21.04 -13.81
CA ASP A 39 -4.28 22.13 -12.86
C ASP A 39 -3.52 21.94 -11.54
N ARG A 40 -3.22 20.70 -11.16
CA ARG A 40 -2.47 20.37 -9.95
C ARG A 40 -1.04 19.92 -10.25
N ARG A 41 -0.71 19.67 -11.50
CA ARG A 41 0.59 19.18 -11.96
C ARG A 41 1.01 17.88 -11.25
N ASP A 42 0.07 16.97 -11.09
CA ASP A 42 0.31 15.68 -10.47
C ASP A 42 -0.39 14.53 -11.22
N TRP A 43 -0.05 13.31 -10.82
CA TRP A 43 -0.68 12.11 -11.34
C TRP A 43 -1.62 11.52 -10.30
N LYS A 44 -2.74 10.99 -10.77
CA LYS A 44 -3.69 10.20 -9.98
C LYS A 44 -3.86 8.83 -10.62
N LEU A 45 -3.49 7.79 -9.89
CA LEU A 45 -3.55 6.39 -10.32
C LEU A 45 -4.54 5.65 -9.42
N ASP A 46 -5.62 5.16 -10.00
CA ASP A 46 -6.65 4.42 -9.27
C ASP A 46 -6.49 2.93 -9.55
N LEU A 47 -6.30 2.15 -8.49
CA LEU A 47 -6.07 0.71 -8.55
C LEU A 47 -7.24 -0.03 -7.93
N LYS A 48 -7.56 -1.21 -8.46
CA LYS A 48 -8.55 -2.08 -7.86
C LYS A 48 -7.98 -2.78 -6.64
N PHE A 49 -8.71 -2.72 -5.53
CA PHE A 49 -8.35 -3.40 -4.30
C PHE A 49 -9.59 -4.05 -3.68
N GLY A 50 -9.75 -5.36 -3.88
CA GLY A 50 -10.97 -6.05 -3.44
C GLY A 50 -12.21 -5.44 -4.07
N ASP A 51 -13.18 -5.06 -3.24
CA ASP A 51 -14.39 -4.35 -3.67
C ASP A 51 -14.23 -2.83 -3.65
N GLY A 52 -13.07 -2.33 -3.24
CA GLY A 52 -12.76 -0.90 -3.19
C GLY A 52 -11.62 -0.52 -4.12
N GLU A 53 -11.08 0.66 -3.86
CA GLU A 53 -9.99 1.22 -4.66
C GLU A 53 -8.84 1.72 -3.78
N LEU A 54 -7.65 1.69 -4.33
CA LEU A 54 -6.49 2.38 -3.80
C LEU A 54 -6.17 3.52 -4.76
N GLU A 55 -6.30 4.77 -4.28
CA GLU A 55 -5.99 5.96 -5.06
C GLU A 55 -4.58 6.44 -4.72
N ILE A 56 -3.72 6.50 -5.72
CA ILE A 56 -2.34 6.93 -5.56
C ILE A 56 -2.17 8.30 -6.19
N PHE A 57 -1.80 9.29 -5.37
CA PHE A 57 -1.52 10.65 -5.82
C PHE A 57 -0.01 10.87 -5.79
N ALA A 58 0.59 11.04 -6.96
CA ALA A 58 2.01 11.37 -7.06
C ALA A 58 2.15 12.89 -7.01
N ILE A 59 2.48 13.42 -5.83
CA ILE A 59 2.60 14.85 -5.58
C ILE A 59 4.08 15.18 -5.37
N PRO A 60 4.77 15.70 -6.40
CA PRO A 60 6.17 16.09 -6.25
C PRO A 60 6.32 17.15 -5.17
N GLY A 61 7.32 16.98 -4.31
CA GLY A 61 7.58 17.91 -3.24
C GLY A 61 6.72 17.73 -1.98
N ALA A 62 5.84 16.73 -1.95
CA ALA A 62 5.15 16.40 -0.70
C ALA A 62 6.19 16.00 0.37
N PRO A 63 6.02 16.46 1.62
CA PRO A 63 6.96 16.10 2.68
C PRO A 63 6.92 14.59 2.96
N PRO A 64 8.06 13.99 3.38
CA PRO A 64 8.08 12.59 3.75
C PRO A 64 7.18 12.34 4.96
N ARG A 65 6.61 11.13 5.03
CA ARG A 65 5.77 10.78 6.17
C ARG A 65 6.58 10.79 7.47
N PRO A 66 6.04 11.32 8.57
CA PRO A 66 6.68 11.20 9.87
C PRO A 66 6.53 9.75 10.38
N ASP A 67 7.66 9.09 10.59
CA ASP A 67 7.69 7.69 10.98
C ASP A 67 8.14 7.51 12.44
N ARG A 68 8.97 8.41 12.93
CA ARG A 68 9.49 8.37 14.32
C ARG A 68 9.63 9.77 14.91
N PRO A 69 8.78 10.14 15.87
CA PRO A 69 7.68 9.35 16.40
C PRO A 69 6.55 9.19 15.39
N GLU A 70 5.74 8.14 15.57
CA GLU A 70 4.55 7.94 14.75
C GLU A 70 3.59 9.11 14.93
N ALA A 71 3.03 9.59 13.82
CA ALA A 71 2.04 10.67 13.83
C ALA A 71 0.62 10.12 13.89
N ARG A 72 -0.31 10.97 14.27
CA ARG A 72 -1.74 10.65 14.22
C ARG A 72 -2.19 10.44 12.77
N GLY A 73 -3.20 9.61 12.57
CA GLY A 73 -3.79 9.31 11.27
C GLY A 73 -3.55 7.87 10.84
N LEU A 74 -3.51 7.65 9.55
CA LEU A 74 -3.31 6.33 8.99
C LEU A 74 -1.94 5.78 9.38
N ARG A 75 -1.93 4.62 10.05
CA ARG A 75 -0.70 4.00 10.48
C ARG A 75 -0.08 3.11 9.40
N HIS A 76 -0.90 2.25 8.80
CA HIS A 76 -0.50 1.34 7.72
C HIS A 76 -1.72 0.81 6.98
N LEU A 77 -1.49 0.14 5.86
CA LEU A 77 -2.49 -0.63 5.15
C LEU A 77 -2.19 -2.12 5.34
N ALA A 78 -3.22 -2.91 5.62
CA ALA A 78 -3.08 -4.35 5.78
C ALA A 78 -3.80 -5.08 4.64
N PHE A 79 -3.13 -6.09 4.07
CA PHE A 79 -3.67 -6.94 3.03
C PHE A 79 -3.79 -8.36 3.56
N ARG A 80 -4.94 -8.98 3.33
CA ARG A 80 -5.15 -10.38 3.70
C ARG A 80 -4.43 -11.30 2.71
N VAL A 81 -3.76 -12.30 3.24
CA VAL A 81 -3.17 -13.39 2.47
C VAL A 81 -3.58 -14.73 3.07
N ASP A 82 -3.65 -15.77 2.25
CA ASP A 82 -4.03 -17.10 2.72
C ASP A 82 -2.85 -17.83 3.38
N ASP A 83 -1.64 -17.63 2.84
CA ASP A 83 -0.41 -18.23 3.36
C ASP A 83 0.69 -17.19 3.34
N ILE A 84 1.11 -16.75 4.54
CA ILE A 84 2.09 -15.68 4.66
C ILE A 84 3.49 -16.09 4.19
N GLN A 85 3.87 -17.35 4.34
CA GLN A 85 5.18 -17.83 3.92
C GLN A 85 5.29 -17.79 2.38
N ILE A 86 4.24 -18.19 1.69
CA ILE A 86 4.17 -18.09 0.23
C ILE A 86 4.20 -16.63 -0.21
N ALA A 87 3.41 -15.77 0.43
CA ALA A 87 3.36 -14.35 0.10
C ALA A 87 4.72 -13.67 0.27
N VAL A 88 5.42 -13.96 1.36
CA VAL A 88 6.77 -13.42 1.62
C VAL A 88 7.77 -13.87 0.54
N LEU A 89 7.72 -15.15 0.15
CA LEU A 89 8.58 -15.66 -0.92
C LEU A 89 8.29 -15.00 -2.27
N GLN A 90 7.02 -14.79 -2.59
CA GLN A 90 6.62 -14.11 -3.82
C GLN A 90 7.10 -12.65 -3.85
N LEU A 91 6.98 -11.94 -2.74
CA LEU A 91 7.49 -10.56 -2.63
C LEU A 91 9.01 -10.53 -2.76
N LYS A 92 9.70 -11.45 -2.12
CA LYS A 92 11.16 -11.55 -2.21
C LYS A 92 11.62 -11.78 -3.66
N ALA A 93 10.92 -12.65 -4.39
CA ALA A 93 11.22 -12.89 -5.81
C ALA A 93 11.05 -11.64 -6.68
N ARG A 94 10.28 -10.66 -6.22
CA ARG A 94 10.04 -9.37 -6.88
C ARG A 94 10.90 -8.24 -6.32
N GLY A 95 11.90 -8.58 -5.48
CA GLY A 95 12.82 -7.61 -4.90
C GLY A 95 12.27 -6.84 -3.70
N ILE A 96 11.22 -7.34 -3.06
CA ILE A 96 10.62 -6.71 -1.88
C ILE A 96 10.93 -7.55 -0.64
N GLU A 97 11.67 -6.97 0.30
CA GLU A 97 12.00 -7.61 1.57
C GLU A 97 10.91 -7.34 2.60
N CYS A 98 10.51 -8.40 3.29
CA CYS A 98 9.60 -8.31 4.44
C CYS A 98 10.39 -8.40 5.74
N GLU A 99 9.84 -7.81 6.80
CA GLU A 99 10.33 -8.05 8.15
C GLU A 99 10.11 -9.52 8.54
N PRO A 100 10.74 -10.00 9.63
CA PRO A 100 10.46 -11.36 10.12
C PRO A 100 8.97 -11.54 10.41
N VAL A 101 8.44 -12.71 10.04
CA VAL A 101 7.04 -13.07 10.30
C VAL A 101 6.81 -13.15 11.81
N ARG A 102 5.70 -12.57 12.28
CA ARG A 102 5.31 -12.52 13.68
C ARG A 102 3.96 -13.19 13.89
N TRP A 103 3.70 -13.53 15.14
CA TRP A 103 2.42 -14.06 15.58
C TRP A 103 1.63 -12.98 16.31
N ASP A 104 0.40 -12.74 15.84
CA ASP A 104 -0.53 -11.84 16.53
C ASP A 104 -1.35 -12.65 17.53
N THR A 105 -1.13 -12.40 18.82
CA THR A 105 -1.81 -13.12 19.89
C THR A 105 -3.30 -12.78 19.99
N TYR A 106 -3.70 -11.62 19.46
CA TYR A 106 -5.09 -11.17 19.50
C TYR A 106 -5.94 -11.83 18.42
N SER A 107 -5.43 -11.90 17.19
CA SER A 107 -6.14 -12.54 16.06
C SER A 107 -5.84 -14.02 15.91
N GLN A 108 -4.78 -14.53 16.57
CA GLN A 108 -4.30 -15.91 16.43
C GLN A 108 -3.88 -16.19 14.98
N ARG A 109 -3.19 -15.25 14.34
CA ARG A 109 -2.74 -15.33 12.95
C ARG A 109 -1.32 -14.81 12.81
N GLN A 110 -0.68 -15.15 11.71
CA GLN A 110 0.63 -14.62 11.35
C GLN A 110 0.51 -13.31 10.59
N TYR A 111 1.49 -12.42 10.76
CA TYR A 111 1.57 -11.15 10.06
C TYR A 111 3.01 -10.73 9.87
N THR A 112 3.24 -9.86 8.90
CA THR A 112 4.54 -9.20 8.69
C THR A 112 4.34 -7.88 7.99
N PHE A 113 5.40 -7.07 7.93
CA PHE A 113 5.40 -5.78 7.29
C PHE A 113 6.44 -5.70 6.17
N PHE A 114 6.14 -4.91 5.18
CA PHE A 114 7.07 -4.41 4.17
C PHE A 114 6.74 -2.95 3.92
N ARG A 115 7.49 -2.27 3.05
CA ARG A 115 7.29 -0.84 2.84
C ARG A 115 7.20 -0.52 1.36
N ASP A 116 6.40 0.51 1.04
CA ASP A 116 6.39 1.07 -0.30
C ASP A 116 7.63 1.94 -0.55
N PRO A 117 7.85 2.48 -1.77
CA PRO A 117 9.03 3.30 -2.06
C PRO A 117 9.19 4.54 -1.19
N ASP A 118 8.11 5.07 -0.62
CA ASP A 118 8.13 6.23 0.26
C ASP A 118 8.11 5.86 1.75
N GLY A 119 8.23 4.57 2.07
CA GLY A 119 8.30 4.10 3.44
C GLY A 119 6.95 3.89 4.11
N LEU A 120 5.83 3.94 3.37
CA LEU A 120 4.53 3.60 3.96
C LEU A 120 4.53 2.13 4.38
N PRO A 121 4.25 1.84 5.66
CA PRO A 121 4.15 0.45 6.11
C PRO A 121 2.96 -0.25 5.48
N LEU A 122 3.20 -1.44 4.93
CA LEU A 122 2.18 -2.32 4.36
C LEU A 122 2.26 -3.65 5.12
N GLU A 123 1.12 -4.16 5.53
CA GLU A 123 1.05 -5.39 6.32
C GLU A 123 0.48 -6.53 5.51
N LEU A 124 1.08 -7.71 5.65
CA LEU A 124 0.46 -8.97 5.26
C LEU A 124 -0.13 -9.62 6.51
N HIS A 125 -1.38 -10.03 6.44
CA HIS A 125 -2.07 -10.66 7.56
C HIS A 125 -2.88 -11.86 7.07
N GLU A 126 -2.75 -13.01 7.74
CA GLU A 126 -3.58 -14.19 7.47
C GLU A 126 -5.01 -14.07 7.97
#